data_aa157b16807e521cfe2e4dc8992ca33f
#
_entry.id   aa157b16807e521cfe2e4dc8992ca33f
#
_cell.length_a   1.000
_cell.length_b   1.000
_cell.length_c   1.000
_cell.angle_alpha   90.00
_cell.angle_beta   90.00
_cell.angle_gamma   90.00
#
_symmetry.space_group_name_H-M   'P 1'
#
loop_
_entity.id
_entity.type
_entity.pdbx_description
1 polymer ?
#
loop_
_entity_poly.entity_id
_entity_poly.type
_entity_poly.pdbx_seq_one_letter_code
_entity_poly.pdbx_strand_id
1 'polypeptide(L)'
;MLDGERTLISSEMLKPLVIRSLRRSSVRKKIADYLFEISPSGSYTSEIAYNVKTTPTNVIGAIRGMNSRYRDDESLMSLNLVEQIEGGRHKDIKLYRLTTFGKEIVESLRDTKKRY
;
A
#
# COMPACT_ATOMS: atom_id res chain seq x y z
N MET A 1 12.59 -18.80 16.61
CA MET A 1 13.40 -19.26 15.53
C MET A 1 12.89 -18.81 14.20
N LEU A 2 11.72 -19.27 13.83
CA LEU A 2 11.13 -18.78 12.56
C LEU A 2 10.92 -17.29 12.58
N ASP A 3 10.60 -16.74 13.73
CA ASP A 3 10.41 -15.32 13.87
C ASP A 3 11.70 -14.56 13.60
N GLY A 4 12.83 -15.14 14.01
CA GLY A 4 14.11 -14.53 13.73
C GLY A 4 14.41 -14.47 12.24
N GLU A 5 14.01 -15.49 11.51
CA GLU A 5 14.19 -15.50 10.05
C GLU A 5 13.36 -14.44 9.38
N ARG A 6 12.12 -14.23 9.86
CA ARG A 6 11.25 -13.20 9.30
C ARG A 6 11.82 -11.81 9.51
N THR A 7 12.45 -11.59 10.66
CA THR A 7 13.02 -10.29 10.94
C THR A 7 14.23 -9.98 10.07
N LEU A 8 14.79 -11.00 9.42
CA LEU A 8 15.90 -10.79 8.49
C LEU A 8 15.44 -10.21 7.17
N ILE A 9 14.14 -10.26 6.89
CA ILE A 9 13.61 -9.62 5.68
C ILE A 9 13.54 -8.14 5.97
N SER A 10 14.56 -7.43 5.56
CA SER A 10 14.67 -6.01 5.79
C SER A 10 13.87 -5.22 4.76
N SER A 11 13.66 -3.95 5.05
CA SER A 11 13.03 -3.05 4.09
C SER A 11 13.82 -2.98 2.78
N GLU A 12 15.12 -3.14 2.84
CA GLU A 12 15.95 -3.14 1.64
C GLU A 12 15.65 -4.33 0.75
N MET A 13 15.38 -5.48 1.35
CA MET A 13 15.04 -6.68 0.57
C MET A 13 13.68 -6.56 -0.09
N LEU A 14 12.75 -5.86 0.53
CA LEU A 14 11.42 -5.66 -0.03
C LEU A 14 11.38 -4.54 -1.06
N LYS A 15 12.32 -3.62 -1.02
CA LYS A 15 12.28 -2.45 -1.88
C LYS A 15 12.18 -2.77 -3.37
N PRO A 16 12.98 -3.71 -3.92
CA PRO A 16 12.83 -4.05 -5.34
C PRO A 16 11.45 -4.61 -5.68
N LEU A 17 10.86 -5.38 -4.77
CA LEU A 17 9.54 -5.94 -4.98
C LEU A 17 8.48 -4.85 -4.96
N VAL A 18 8.64 -3.87 -4.07
CA VAL A 18 7.73 -2.73 -4.00
C VAL A 18 7.82 -1.92 -5.29
N ILE A 19 9.03 -1.61 -5.73
CA ILE A 19 9.21 -0.82 -6.95
C ILE A 19 8.55 -1.52 -8.13
N ARG A 20 8.75 -2.83 -8.25
CA ARG A 20 8.14 -3.61 -9.31
C ARG A 20 6.62 -3.57 -9.25
N SER A 21 6.06 -3.76 -8.04
CA SER A 21 4.62 -3.74 -7.85
C SER A 21 4.02 -2.39 -8.26
N LEU A 22 4.64 -1.31 -7.83
CA LEU A 22 4.14 0.02 -8.15
C LEU A 22 4.29 0.37 -9.63
N ARG A 23 5.33 -0.15 -10.28
CA ARG A 23 5.50 0.06 -11.72
C ARG A 23 4.48 -0.72 -12.56
N ARG A 24 4.07 -1.87 -12.07
CA ARG A 24 3.13 -2.72 -12.79
C ARG A 24 1.69 -2.24 -12.71
N SER A 25 1.39 -1.40 -11.74
CA SER A 25 0.00 -0.99 -11.52
C SER A 25 -0.07 0.49 -11.18
N SER A 26 -0.65 1.26 -12.08
CA SER A 26 -0.88 2.68 -11.83
C SER A 26 -1.85 2.86 -10.66
N VAL A 27 -2.78 1.94 -10.48
CA VAL A 27 -3.71 2.01 -9.35
C VAL A 27 -2.98 1.87 -8.03
N ARG A 28 -2.09 0.88 -7.91
CA ARG A 28 -1.30 0.71 -6.69
C ARG A 28 -0.47 1.95 -6.40
N LYS A 29 0.15 2.50 -7.42
CA LYS A 29 0.98 3.69 -7.25
C LYS A 29 0.16 4.88 -6.79
N LYS A 30 -0.99 5.11 -7.41
CA LYS A 30 -1.87 6.21 -7.02
C LYS A 30 -2.39 6.05 -5.60
N ILE A 31 -2.70 4.83 -5.20
CA ILE A 31 -3.15 4.57 -3.83
C ILE A 31 -2.03 4.87 -2.84
N ALA A 32 -0.81 4.40 -3.13
CA ALA A 32 0.33 4.66 -2.25
C ALA A 32 0.57 6.16 -2.11
N ASP A 33 0.53 6.89 -3.21
CA ASP A 33 0.72 8.34 -3.19
C ASP A 33 -0.38 9.05 -2.41
N TYR A 34 -1.63 8.65 -2.62
CA TYR A 34 -2.75 9.25 -1.90
C TYR A 34 -2.65 9.01 -0.40
N LEU A 35 -2.36 7.77 0.00
CA LEU A 35 -2.22 7.44 1.41
C LEU A 35 -1.01 8.13 2.05
N PHE A 36 0.01 8.39 1.26
CA PHE A 36 1.15 9.18 1.73
C PHE A 36 0.72 10.61 2.03
N GLU A 37 -0.07 11.20 1.15
CA GLU A 37 -0.55 12.58 1.32
C GLU A 37 -1.35 12.76 2.60
N ILE A 38 -2.17 11.77 2.96
CA ILE A 38 -3.02 11.86 4.14
C ILE A 38 -2.38 11.24 5.39
N SER A 39 -1.20 10.61 5.25
CA SER A 39 -0.53 9.96 6.37
C SER A 39 -0.38 10.92 7.55
N PRO A 40 -0.60 10.48 8.78
CA PRO A 40 -0.83 9.11 9.23
C PRO A 40 -2.31 8.68 9.23
N SER A 41 -3.18 9.45 8.64
CA SER A 41 -4.61 9.14 8.62
C SER A 41 -4.89 7.95 7.71
N GLY A 42 -5.98 7.24 8.02
CA GLY A 42 -6.47 6.18 7.17
C GLY A 42 -7.59 6.66 6.26
N SER A 43 -7.95 5.85 5.29
CA SER A 43 -9.02 6.19 4.36
C SER A 43 -9.85 4.95 4.07
N TYR A 44 -11.14 5.16 3.84
CA TYR A 44 -12.07 4.08 3.48
C TYR A 44 -11.87 3.70 2.01
N THR A 45 -12.24 2.48 1.67
CA THR A 45 -12.14 2.01 0.29
C THR A 45 -12.82 2.97 -0.70
N SER A 46 -14.02 3.44 -0.36
CA SER A 46 -14.74 4.34 -1.23
C SER A 46 -14.05 5.71 -1.38
N GLU A 47 -13.47 6.21 -0.30
CA GLU A 47 -12.73 7.46 -0.36
C GLU A 47 -11.47 7.33 -1.21
N ILE A 48 -10.76 6.22 -1.03
CA ILE A 48 -9.58 5.97 -1.85
C ILE A 48 -9.97 5.92 -3.32
N ALA A 49 -11.01 5.16 -3.63
CA ALA A 49 -11.48 5.02 -5.01
C ALA A 49 -11.83 6.37 -5.62
N TYR A 50 -12.53 7.19 -4.88
CA TYR A 50 -12.91 8.53 -5.34
C TYR A 50 -11.67 9.38 -5.62
N ASN A 51 -10.72 9.41 -4.68
CA ASN A 51 -9.56 10.27 -4.79
C ASN A 51 -8.56 9.82 -5.85
N VAL A 52 -8.43 8.53 -6.08
CA VAL A 52 -7.53 8.03 -7.13
C VAL A 52 -8.23 7.75 -8.44
N LYS A 53 -9.53 8.07 -8.50
CA LYS A 53 -10.34 7.98 -9.73
C LYS A 53 -10.41 6.57 -10.29
N THR A 54 -10.77 5.64 -9.43
CA THR A 54 -10.96 4.25 -9.82
C THR A 54 -12.17 3.69 -9.07
N THR A 55 -12.38 2.39 -9.16
CA THR A 55 -13.52 1.73 -8.51
C THR A 55 -13.09 1.13 -7.17
N PRO A 56 -14.04 0.95 -6.23
CA PRO A 56 -13.72 0.26 -4.99
C PRO A 56 -13.17 -1.16 -5.21
N THR A 57 -13.66 -1.85 -6.23
CA THR A 57 -13.16 -3.19 -6.57
C THR A 57 -11.68 -3.14 -6.92
N ASN A 58 -11.28 -2.16 -7.73
CA ASN A 58 -9.88 -1.99 -8.07
C ASN A 58 -9.03 -1.65 -6.84
N VAL A 59 -9.57 -0.85 -5.93
CA VAL A 59 -8.86 -0.51 -4.70
C VAL A 59 -8.63 -1.76 -3.86
N ILE A 60 -9.66 -2.58 -3.66
CA ILE A 60 -9.52 -3.82 -2.90
C ILE A 60 -8.50 -4.74 -3.56
N GLY A 61 -8.56 -4.87 -4.88
CA GLY A 61 -7.59 -5.68 -5.61
C GLY A 61 -6.16 -5.21 -5.41
N ALA A 62 -5.94 -3.90 -5.49
CA ALA A 62 -4.60 -3.34 -5.31
C ALA A 62 -4.10 -3.52 -3.89
N ILE A 63 -4.97 -3.36 -2.90
CA ILE A 63 -4.57 -3.44 -1.49
C ILE A 63 -4.43 -4.89 -1.03
N ARG A 64 -5.37 -5.75 -1.37
CA ARG A 64 -5.42 -7.12 -0.86
C ARG A 64 -5.05 -8.21 -1.87
N GLY A 65 -5.16 -7.88 -3.15
CA GLY A 65 -4.96 -8.87 -4.21
C GLY A 65 -6.27 -9.44 -4.70
N MET A 66 -6.27 -9.84 -5.95
CA MET A 66 -7.40 -10.51 -6.60
C MET A 66 -6.82 -11.53 -7.58
N ASN A 67 -7.39 -12.70 -7.59
CA ASN A 67 -6.85 -13.86 -8.28
C ASN A 67 -6.41 -13.64 -9.73
N SER A 68 -7.20 -12.95 -10.52
CA SER A 68 -6.89 -12.84 -11.95
C SER A 68 -6.29 -11.49 -12.35
N ARG A 69 -6.64 -10.43 -11.65
CA ARG A 69 -6.25 -9.08 -12.03
C ARG A 69 -5.08 -8.54 -11.24
N TYR A 70 -5.09 -8.79 -9.95
CA TYR A 70 -4.07 -8.28 -9.03
C TYR A 70 -3.47 -9.44 -8.30
N ARG A 71 -2.18 -9.60 -8.44
CA ARG A 71 -1.47 -10.70 -7.79
C ARG A 71 -1.44 -10.46 -6.29
N ASP A 72 -1.69 -11.53 -5.54
CA ASP A 72 -1.69 -11.45 -4.08
C ASP A 72 -0.31 -11.08 -3.54
N ASP A 73 0.74 -11.62 -4.15
CA ASP A 73 2.11 -11.37 -3.69
C ASP A 73 2.62 -9.98 -4.04
N GLU A 74 1.86 -9.22 -4.84
CA GLU A 74 2.22 -7.85 -5.18
C GLU A 74 1.24 -6.83 -4.59
N SER A 75 0.32 -7.29 -3.76
CA SER A 75 -0.64 -6.39 -3.14
C SER A 75 0.07 -5.49 -2.13
N LEU A 76 -0.53 -4.33 -1.89
CA LEU A 76 0.08 -3.36 -0.98
C LEU A 76 0.18 -3.89 0.44
N MET A 77 -0.79 -4.71 0.88
CA MET A 77 -0.71 -5.32 2.20
C MET A 77 0.34 -6.42 2.27
N SER A 78 0.44 -7.25 1.23
CA SER A 78 1.45 -8.33 1.20
C SER A 78 2.86 -7.77 1.26
N LEU A 79 3.08 -6.61 0.66
CA LEU A 79 4.39 -5.96 0.65
C LEU A 79 4.61 -5.07 1.87
N ASN A 80 3.69 -5.12 2.84
CA ASN A 80 3.78 -4.36 4.07
C ASN A 80 3.79 -2.84 3.87
N LEU A 81 3.21 -2.39 2.77
CA LEU A 81 3.12 -0.94 2.52
C LEU A 81 1.89 -0.33 3.17
N VAL A 82 0.82 -1.10 3.26
CA VAL A 82 -0.47 -0.64 3.76
C VAL A 82 -0.94 -1.57 4.86
N GLU A 83 -1.56 -1.00 5.87
CA GLU A 83 -2.18 -1.79 6.95
C GLU A 83 -3.63 -1.38 7.10
N GLN A 84 -4.42 -2.32 7.58
CA GLN A 84 -5.82 -2.09 7.87
C GLN A 84 -5.96 -1.69 9.35
N ILE A 85 -6.75 -0.67 9.60
CA ILE A 85 -7.08 -0.26 10.97
C ILE A 85 -8.58 -0.23 11.10
N GLU A 86 -9.06 -0.23 12.34
CA GLU A 86 -10.49 -0.18 12.58
C GLU A 86 -11.06 1.19 12.24
N GLY A 87 -12.27 1.20 11.70
CA GLY A 87 -12.94 2.40 11.24
C GLY A 87 -13.77 3.09 12.30
N GLY A 88 -13.20 3.32 13.46
CA GLY A 88 -13.90 4.09 14.49
C GLY A 88 -15.15 3.42 15.04
N ARG A 89 -16.30 4.06 14.87
CA ARG A 89 -17.55 3.57 15.46
C ARG A 89 -18.11 2.31 14.82
N HIS A 90 -17.72 2.03 13.59
CA HIS A 90 -18.26 0.92 12.83
C HIS A 90 -17.18 -0.14 12.61
N LYS A 91 -17.33 -1.26 13.30
CA LYS A 91 -16.36 -2.35 13.20
C LYS A 91 -16.30 -2.96 11.79
N ASP A 92 -17.38 -2.82 11.04
CA ASP A 92 -17.44 -3.39 9.70
C ASP A 92 -16.76 -2.51 8.66
N ILE A 93 -16.47 -1.26 9.02
CA ILE A 93 -15.84 -0.33 8.10
C ILE A 93 -14.33 -0.35 8.34
N LYS A 94 -13.60 -0.62 7.27
CA LYS A 94 -12.14 -0.75 7.34
C LYS A 94 -11.47 0.47 6.77
N LEU A 95 -10.50 0.97 7.52
CA LEU A 95 -9.64 2.04 7.06
C LEU A 95 -8.30 1.46 6.68
N TYR A 96 -7.67 2.06 5.68
CA TYR A 96 -6.34 1.66 5.23
C TYR A 96 -5.41 2.85 5.31
N ARG A 97 -4.19 2.60 5.75
CA ARG A 97 -3.18 3.65 5.83
C ARG A 97 -1.81 3.06 5.53
N LEU A 98 -0.85 3.92 5.21
CA LEU A 98 0.52 3.46 5.04
C LEU A 98 1.09 3.01 6.37
N THR A 99 1.88 1.95 6.31
CA THR A 99 2.71 1.54 7.45
C THR A 99 3.89 2.51 7.54
N THR A 100 4.65 2.42 8.63
CA THR A 100 5.89 3.20 8.76
C THR A 100 6.82 2.88 7.59
N PHE A 101 6.96 1.59 7.28
CA PHE A 101 7.77 1.16 6.14
C PHE A 101 7.25 1.73 4.82
N GLY A 102 5.92 1.68 4.61
CA GLY A 102 5.31 2.21 3.41
C GLY A 102 5.59 3.70 3.23
N LYS A 103 5.49 4.45 4.33
CA LYS A 103 5.75 5.88 4.31
C LYS A 103 7.21 6.15 3.93
N GLU A 104 8.13 5.42 4.53
CA GLU A 104 9.55 5.60 4.25
C GLU A 104 9.88 5.31 2.78
N ILE A 105 9.30 4.24 2.25
CA ILE A 105 9.63 3.84 0.89
C ILE A 105 9.03 4.79 -0.14
N VAL A 106 7.80 5.25 0.08
CA VAL A 106 7.18 6.22 -0.83
C VAL A 106 7.96 7.52 -0.80
N GLU A 107 8.35 7.96 0.38
CA GLU A 107 9.16 9.17 0.53
C GLU A 107 10.48 9.05 -0.22
N SER A 108 11.14 7.91 -0.09
CA SER A 108 12.38 7.63 -0.78
C SER A 108 12.22 7.70 -2.30
N LEU A 109 11.14 7.12 -2.82
CA LEU A 109 10.89 7.14 -4.26
C LEU A 109 10.59 8.55 -4.76
N ARG A 110 9.90 9.35 -3.97
CA ARG A 110 9.60 10.73 -4.33
C ARG A 110 10.87 11.59 -4.34
N ASP A 111 11.75 11.39 -3.37
CA ASP A 111 13.01 12.12 -3.32
C ASP A 111 13.88 11.79 -4.53
N THR A 112 13.89 10.54 -4.94
CA THR A 112 14.64 10.16 -6.12
C THR A 112 14.14 10.89 -7.36
N LYS A 113 12.84 11.06 -7.49
CA LYS A 113 12.25 11.81 -8.59
C LYS A 113 12.62 13.28 -8.55
N LYS A 114 12.71 13.86 -7.36
CA LYS A 114 13.00 15.28 -7.22
C LYS A 114 14.42 15.64 -7.65
N ARG A 115 15.31 14.65 -7.71
CA ARG A 115 16.69 14.89 -8.11
C ARG A 115 16.84 15.11 -9.61
N TYR A 116 15.79 14.84 -10.35
CA TYR A 116 15.79 15.08 -11.79
C TYR A 116 14.88 16.23 -12.12
#